data_c11d5667988215280a89a4260bbda305
#
_entry.id   c11d5667988215280a89a4260bbda305
#
_cell.length_a   1.000
_cell.length_b   1.000
_cell.length_c   1.000
_cell.angle_alpha   90.00
_cell.angle_beta   90.00
_cell.angle_gamma   90.00
#
_symmetry.space_group_name_H-M   'P 1'
#
loop_
_entity.id
_entity.type
_entity.pdbx_description
1 polymer ?
#
loop_
_entity_poly.entity_id
_entity_poly.type
_entity_poly.pdbx_seq_one_letter_code
_entity_poly.pdbx_strand_id
1 'polypeptide(L)'
;YTLSDGNNMAIRQRMPDIPFYVQYGWNEGNNHIRVSGLIRGLSYRDLMASRNKSVLGWAVQLSGLANITPKVMLYYQGVYGRGYDRYLNGLNGKGFDLIPDPDNQGKLYAPETLGYVAGIRYSFSQKFFISASYSQSRLYSKTGSLSENSYRYAQYIVGNAFYNLTPDCSIGLEYLYGRRSNMNREDGQANRINAMIQYNF
;
A
#
# COMPACT_ATOMS: atom_id res chain seq x y z
N TYR A 1 5.84 14.77 5.00
CA TYR A 1 4.42 14.49 5.17
C TYR A 1 3.61 15.79 5.29
N THR A 2 2.33 15.73 4.96
CA THR A 2 1.42 16.88 5.02
C THR A 2 0.59 16.80 6.29
N LEU A 3 0.39 17.90 6.97
CA LEU A 3 -0.56 18.03 8.08
C LEU A 3 -1.75 18.85 7.61
N SER A 4 -2.94 18.39 7.92
CA SER A 4 -4.21 19.08 7.60
C SER A 4 -4.87 19.75 8.81
N ASP A 5 -4.09 20.00 9.87
CA ASP A 5 -4.59 20.59 11.13
C ASP A 5 -3.99 21.98 11.37
N GLY A 6 -4.84 22.98 11.55
CA GLY A 6 -4.43 24.37 11.80
C GLY A 6 -3.69 24.60 13.13
N ASN A 7 -3.76 23.65 14.08
CA ASN A 7 -3.10 23.75 15.39
C ASN A 7 -1.70 23.12 15.41
N ASN A 8 -1.28 22.53 14.32
CA ASN A 8 -0.01 21.82 14.23
C ASN A 8 0.71 22.14 12.92
N MET A 9 2.04 22.19 12.97
CA MET A 9 2.88 22.47 11.81
C MET A 9 3.84 21.30 11.56
N ALA A 10 3.97 20.90 10.32
CA ALA A 10 5.01 19.95 9.89
C ALA A 10 6.39 20.60 10.08
N ILE A 11 7.30 19.87 10.70
CA ILE A 11 8.69 20.29 10.88
C ILE A 11 9.65 19.28 10.26
N ARG A 12 10.91 19.70 10.08
CA ARG A 12 11.95 18.81 9.57
C ARG A 12 12.09 17.58 10.46
N GLN A 13 12.06 16.41 9.84
CA GLN A 13 12.26 15.15 10.54
C GLN A 13 13.73 15.05 11.03
N ARG A 14 13.90 14.64 12.28
CA ARG A 14 15.23 14.52 12.91
C ARG A 14 15.86 13.15 12.68
N MET A 15 15.04 12.13 12.48
CA MET A 15 15.47 10.76 12.24
C MET A 15 15.07 10.36 10.82
N PRO A 16 15.99 9.76 10.05
CA PRO A 16 15.62 9.17 8.76
C PRO A 16 14.68 7.97 8.97
N ASP A 17 13.90 7.63 7.94
CA ASP A 17 13.15 6.40 7.91
C ASP A 17 14.13 5.22 7.78
N ILE A 18 14.01 4.21 8.63
CA ILE A 18 14.94 3.07 8.70
C ILE A 18 14.19 1.81 8.24
N PRO A 19 14.29 1.44 6.95
CA PRO A 19 13.80 0.17 6.47
C PRO A 19 14.82 -0.93 6.68
N PHE A 20 14.36 -2.15 6.94
CA PHE A 20 15.15 -3.36 7.00
C PHE A 20 14.35 -4.57 6.56
N TYR A 21 15.02 -5.64 6.15
CA TYR A 21 14.35 -6.89 5.80
C TYR A 21 15.24 -8.11 6.00
N VAL A 22 14.59 -9.26 6.09
CA VAL A 22 15.19 -10.59 5.98
C VAL A 22 14.42 -11.35 4.92
N GLN A 23 15.14 -12.01 4.04
CA GLN A 23 14.57 -12.82 2.97
C GLN A 23 15.16 -14.22 3.00
N TYR A 24 14.29 -15.23 2.87
CA TYR A 24 14.67 -16.59 2.62
C TYR A 24 14.20 -16.99 1.23
N GLY A 25 15.15 -17.46 0.40
CA GLY A 25 14.89 -17.94 -0.95
C GLY A 25 15.17 -19.45 -1.06
N TRP A 26 14.39 -20.13 -1.88
CA TRP A 26 14.58 -21.55 -2.21
C TRP A 26 14.28 -21.78 -3.68
N ASN A 27 14.53 -23.00 -4.17
CA ASN A 27 14.37 -23.36 -5.57
C ASN A 27 15.16 -22.41 -6.50
N GLU A 28 16.50 -22.31 -6.24
CA GLU A 28 17.44 -21.47 -6.99
C GLU A 28 17.04 -19.97 -7.02
N GLY A 29 16.32 -19.51 -5.99
CA GLY A 29 15.86 -18.12 -5.91
C GLY A 29 14.53 -17.83 -6.61
N ASN A 30 13.95 -18.84 -7.28
CA ASN A 30 12.65 -18.70 -7.95
C ASN A 30 11.47 -18.53 -6.97
N ASN A 31 11.68 -18.92 -5.72
CA ASN A 31 10.71 -18.75 -4.64
C ASN A 31 11.35 -17.98 -3.49
N HIS A 32 10.58 -17.15 -2.84
CA HIS A 32 11.05 -16.44 -1.64
C HIS A 32 9.92 -16.06 -0.71
N ILE A 33 10.28 -15.91 0.55
CA ILE A 33 9.51 -15.22 1.57
C ILE A 33 10.37 -14.12 2.17
N ARG A 34 9.80 -12.94 2.36
CA ARG A 34 10.47 -11.77 2.92
C ARG A 34 9.65 -11.18 4.05
N VAL A 35 10.31 -10.95 5.18
CA VAL A 35 9.78 -10.13 6.27
C VAL A 35 10.55 -8.81 6.25
N SER A 36 9.83 -7.70 6.20
CA SER A 36 10.40 -6.36 6.21
C SER A 36 9.85 -5.56 7.38
N GLY A 37 10.65 -4.63 7.87
CA GLY A 37 10.27 -3.68 8.89
C GLY A 37 10.63 -2.25 8.49
N LEU A 38 9.91 -1.29 9.07
CA LEU A 38 10.16 0.13 8.93
C LEU A 38 9.99 0.79 10.28
N ILE A 39 10.94 1.67 10.65
CA ILE A 39 10.87 2.52 11.83
C ILE A 39 10.98 3.97 11.39
N ARG A 40 10.12 4.84 11.92
CA ARG A 40 10.03 6.26 11.56
C ARG A 40 9.86 7.13 12.79
N GLY A 41 10.53 8.28 12.81
CA GLY A 41 10.30 9.34 13.79
C GLY A 41 9.52 10.48 13.15
N LEU A 42 8.22 10.60 13.45
CA LEU A 42 7.34 11.63 12.91
C LEU A 42 7.28 12.82 13.87
N SER A 43 7.93 13.93 13.51
CA SER A 43 8.03 15.12 14.37
C SER A 43 7.13 16.24 13.85
N TYR A 44 6.41 16.90 14.76
CA TYR A 44 5.58 18.05 14.47
C TYR A 44 5.70 19.12 15.57
N ARG A 45 5.33 20.35 15.26
CA ARG A 45 5.24 21.46 16.23
C ARG A 45 3.78 21.67 16.62
N ASP A 46 3.50 21.52 17.89
CA ASP A 46 2.26 21.94 18.50
C ASP A 46 2.32 23.47 18.69
N LEU A 47 1.46 24.20 17.98
CA LEU A 47 1.45 25.67 18.00
C LEU A 47 0.81 26.22 19.28
N MET A 48 -0.15 25.52 19.87
CA MET A 48 -0.77 25.91 21.12
C MET A 48 0.19 25.79 22.30
N ALA A 49 0.88 24.65 22.41
CA ALA A 49 1.87 24.44 23.46
C ALA A 49 3.26 25.01 23.13
N SER A 50 3.45 25.60 21.94
CA SER A 50 4.72 26.16 21.44
C SER A 50 5.91 25.19 21.54
N ARG A 51 5.67 23.88 21.41
CA ARG A 51 6.72 22.85 21.56
C ARG A 51 6.69 21.82 20.44
N ASN A 52 7.86 21.22 20.20
CA ASN A 52 7.98 20.12 19.25
C ASN A 52 7.62 18.79 19.93
N LYS A 53 6.86 17.97 19.22
CA LYS A 53 6.45 16.62 19.60
C LYS A 53 6.89 15.63 18.56
N SER A 54 7.03 14.35 18.95
CA SER A 54 7.35 13.25 18.05
C SER A 54 6.46 12.05 18.33
N VAL A 55 6.09 11.34 17.28
CA VAL A 55 5.32 10.09 17.31
C VAL A 55 6.13 9.02 16.61
N LEU A 56 6.19 7.83 17.18
CA LEU A 56 6.83 6.66 16.56
C LEU A 56 5.88 6.08 15.50
N GLY A 57 6.33 6.08 14.26
CA GLY A 57 5.76 5.30 13.16
C GLY A 57 6.50 3.98 13.00
N TRP A 58 5.81 2.91 12.63
CA TRP A 58 6.39 1.61 12.32
C TRP A 58 5.50 0.83 11.36
N ALA A 59 6.09 -0.10 10.64
CA ALA A 59 5.37 -1.06 9.83
C ALA A 59 6.12 -2.39 9.79
N VAL A 60 5.34 -3.48 9.67
CA VAL A 60 5.83 -4.83 9.40
C VAL A 60 5.15 -5.34 8.15
N GLN A 61 5.93 -5.92 7.25
CA GLN A 61 5.47 -6.46 5.98
C GLN A 61 5.92 -7.91 5.82
N LEU A 62 5.00 -8.75 5.36
CA LEU A 62 5.28 -10.08 4.85
C LEU A 62 5.02 -10.07 3.35
N SER A 63 5.96 -10.54 2.55
CA SER A 63 5.78 -10.69 1.11
C SER A 63 6.45 -11.96 0.60
N GLY A 64 6.00 -12.45 -0.54
CA GLY A 64 6.61 -13.61 -1.14
C GLY A 64 6.08 -13.93 -2.52
N LEU A 65 6.80 -14.84 -3.15
CA LEU A 65 6.50 -15.45 -4.43
C LEU A 65 6.76 -16.96 -4.33
N ALA A 66 5.81 -17.75 -4.78
CA ALA A 66 5.91 -19.20 -4.77
C ALA A 66 5.43 -19.81 -6.11
N ASN A 67 6.31 -20.48 -6.81
CA ASN A 67 5.96 -21.35 -7.94
C ASN A 67 5.47 -22.68 -7.40
N ILE A 68 4.16 -22.87 -7.35
CA ILE A 68 3.52 -24.09 -6.83
C ILE A 68 3.71 -25.26 -7.83
N THR A 69 3.63 -24.93 -9.10
CA THR A 69 3.93 -25.82 -10.22
C THR A 69 4.65 -25.03 -11.31
N PRO A 70 5.22 -25.68 -12.36
CA PRO A 70 5.78 -24.94 -13.51
C PRO A 70 4.79 -24.00 -14.22
N LYS A 71 3.49 -24.19 -13.98
CA LYS A 71 2.43 -23.38 -14.61
C LYS A 71 1.76 -22.40 -13.64
N VAL A 72 1.87 -22.60 -12.32
CA VAL A 72 1.14 -21.83 -11.29
C VAL A 72 2.12 -21.10 -10.40
N MET A 73 2.02 -19.80 -10.38
CA MET A 73 2.75 -18.90 -9.49
C MET A 73 1.78 -18.15 -8.59
N LEU A 74 2.06 -18.13 -7.30
CA LEU A 74 1.40 -17.28 -6.31
C LEU A 74 2.32 -16.14 -5.90
N TYR A 75 1.75 -14.96 -5.69
CA TYR A 75 2.45 -13.82 -5.12
C TYR A 75 1.55 -13.13 -4.09
N TYR A 76 2.17 -12.65 -3.03
CA TYR A 76 1.45 -12.00 -1.95
C TYR A 76 2.31 -10.96 -1.24
N GLN A 77 1.64 -9.97 -0.69
CA GLN A 77 2.24 -8.98 0.19
C GLN A 77 1.17 -8.50 1.16
N GLY A 78 1.52 -8.40 2.43
CA GLY A 78 0.69 -7.80 3.45
C GLY A 78 1.56 -6.89 4.33
N VAL A 79 1.09 -5.70 4.64
CA VAL A 79 1.77 -4.73 5.49
C VAL A 79 0.79 -4.17 6.51
N TYR A 80 1.22 -4.10 7.76
CA TYR A 80 0.48 -3.51 8.87
C TYR A 80 1.41 -2.64 9.71
N GLY A 81 0.87 -1.53 10.20
CA GLY A 81 1.61 -0.61 11.03
C GLY A 81 0.86 0.70 11.27
N ARG A 82 1.59 1.73 11.68
CA ARG A 82 1.06 3.09 11.88
C ARG A 82 2.05 4.13 11.45
N GLY A 83 1.56 5.24 10.88
CA GLY A 83 2.39 6.37 10.47
C GLY A 83 3.32 6.05 9.30
N TYR A 84 2.93 5.14 8.41
CA TYR A 84 3.69 4.75 7.21
C TYR A 84 2.89 4.93 5.91
N ASP A 85 1.78 5.65 5.95
CA ASP A 85 0.81 5.74 4.86
C ASP A 85 1.39 6.32 3.57
N ARG A 86 2.46 7.14 3.67
CA ARG A 86 3.19 7.61 2.49
C ARG A 86 3.79 6.51 1.62
N TYR A 87 3.99 5.30 2.17
CA TYR A 87 4.52 4.13 1.46
C TYR A 87 3.43 3.24 0.84
N LEU A 88 2.15 3.56 1.08
CA LEU A 88 1.01 2.92 0.43
C LEU A 88 0.53 3.76 -0.75
N ASN A 89 0.56 3.20 -1.97
CA ASN A 89 0.23 3.92 -3.19
C ASN A 89 -1.13 4.64 -3.12
N GLY A 90 -2.15 4.03 -2.53
CA GLY A 90 -3.48 4.62 -2.40
C GLY A 90 -3.59 5.74 -1.35
N LEU A 91 -2.62 5.89 -0.46
CA LEU A 91 -2.62 6.83 0.67
C LEU A 91 -1.51 7.88 0.59
N ASN A 92 -0.52 7.67 -0.27
CA ASN A 92 0.56 8.62 -0.47
C ASN A 92 0.04 10.02 -0.79
N GLY A 93 0.59 11.04 -0.12
CA GLY A 93 0.21 12.43 -0.31
C GLY A 93 -1.10 12.88 0.36
N LYS A 94 -1.82 11.99 1.03
CA LYS A 94 -3.11 12.31 1.70
C LYS A 94 -2.95 12.83 3.14
N GLY A 95 -1.74 12.81 3.70
CA GLY A 95 -1.47 13.35 5.04
C GLY A 95 -1.90 12.46 6.19
N PHE A 96 -2.11 11.17 5.97
CA PHE A 96 -2.58 10.25 7.01
C PHE A 96 -1.47 9.68 7.90
N ASP A 97 -0.19 10.01 7.66
CA ASP A 97 0.91 9.61 8.56
C ASP A 97 0.68 10.08 10.01
N LEU A 98 0.13 11.30 10.18
CA LEU A 98 -0.30 11.87 11.47
C LEU A 98 -1.63 12.60 11.29
N ILE A 99 -2.59 12.28 12.15
CA ILE A 99 -3.92 12.90 12.14
C ILE A 99 -4.30 13.43 13.55
N PRO A 100 -5.25 14.38 13.66
CA PRO A 100 -5.68 14.92 14.93
C PRO A 100 -6.20 13.83 15.89
N ASP A 101 -5.82 13.92 17.15
CA ASP A 101 -6.32 13.04 18.21
C ASP A 101 -7.60 13.66 18.82
N PRO A 102 -8.78 13.06 18.63
CA PRO A 102 -10.04 13.60 19.15
C PRO A 102 -10.12 13.56 20.67
N ASP A 103 -9.36 12.65 21.31
CA ASP A 103 -9.34 12.50 22.77
C ASP A 103 -8.37 13.48 23.44
N ASN A 104 -7.46 14.09 22.66
CA ASN A 104 -6.41 14.97 23.18
C ASN A 104 -6.23 16.18 22.26
N GLN A 105 -6.90 17.26 22.56
CA GLN A 105 -6.85 18.50 21.79
C GLN A 105 -5.40 18.99 21.55
N GLY A 106 -5.07 19.37 20.33
CA GLY A 106 -3.75 19.84 19.95
C GLY A 106 -2.68 18.73 19.85
N LYS A 107 -3.05 17.45 19.96
CA LYS A 107 -2.13 16.32 19.70
C LYS A 107 -2.44 15.65 18.37
N LEU A 108 -1.41 15.06 17.79
CA LEU A 108 -1.52 14.17 16.63
C LEU A 108 -1.16 12.74 17.03
N TYR A 109 -1.77 11.79 16.39
CA TYR A 109 -1.40 10.38 16.49
C TYR A 109 -1.24 9.76 15.11
N ALA A 110 -0.50 8.68 15.03
CA ALA A 110 -0.35 7.87 13.84
C ALA A 110 -1.45 6.81 13.78
N PRO A 111 -2.39 6.86 12.83
CA PRO A 111 -3.42 5.85 12.70
C PRO A 111 -2.84 4.52 12.24
N GLU A 112 -3.52 3.44 12.56
CA GLU A 112 -3.17 2.13 12.06
C GLU A 112 -3.65 1.95 10.63
N THR A 113 -2.84 1.26 9.83
CA THR A 113 -3.14 1.01 8.43
C THR A 113 -2.77 -0.42 8.06
N LEU A 114 -3.63 -1.07 7.29
CA LEU A 114 -3.43 -2.39 6.71
C LEU A 114 -3.46 -2.27 5.19
N GLY A 115 -2.47 -2.83 4.53
CA GLY A 115 -2.46 -3.00 3.08
C GLY A 115 -2.11 -4.44 2.73
N TYR A 116 -2.79 -5.02 1.74
CA TYR A 116 -2.41 -6.34 1.23
C TYR A 116 -2.78 -6.53 -0.22
N VAL A 117 -2.06 -7.42 -0.87
CA VAL A 117 -2.32 -7.94 -2.21
C VAL A 117 -2.01 -9.43 -2.23
N ALA A 118 -2.85 -10.17 -2.90
CA ALA A 118 -2.59 -11.57 -3.25
C ALA A 118 -3.02 -11.82 -4.70
N GLY A 119 -2.24 -12.61 -5.41
CA GLY A 119 -2.53 -12.91 -6.80
C GLY A 119 -1.96 -14.25 -7.24
N ILE A 120 -2.49 -14.71 -8.35
CA ILE A 120 -2.13 -15.95 -9.01
C ILE A 120 -1.86 -15.67 -10.48
N ARG A 121 -0.81 -16.32 -11.01
CA ARG A 121 -0.54 -16.40 -12.44
C ARG A 121 -0.63 -17.86 -12.87
N TYR A 122 -1.32 -18.08 -13.99
CA TYR A 122 -1.38 -19.39 -14.65
C TYR A 122 -0.82 -19.29 -16.07
N SER A 123 0.22 -20.06 -16.36
CA SER A 123 0.88 -20.12 -17.67
C SER A 123 0.36 -21.33 -18.44
N PHE A 124 -0.45 -21.11 -19.47
CA PHE A 124 -0.94 -22.18 -20.38
C PHE A 124 0.19 -22.71 -21.24
N SER A 125 1.08 -21.80 -21.67
CA SER A 125 2.25 -22.11 -22.49
C SER A 125 3.34 -21.07 -22.23
N GLN A 126 4.50 -21.20 -22.89
CA GLN A 126 5.55 -20.16 -22.86
C GLN A 126 5.09 -18.84 -23.48
N LYS A 127 4.05 -18.87 -24.33
CA LYS A 127 3.54 -17.67 -25.02
C LYS A 127 2.33 -17.05 -24.35
N PHE A 128 1.51 -17.81 -23.61
CA PHE A 128 0.25 -17.31 -23.09
C PHE A 128 0.10 -17.57 -21.59
N PHE A 129 -0.19 -16.52 -20.86
CA PHE A 129 -0.54 -16.61 -19.45
C PHE A 129 -1.64 -15.63 -19.06
N ILE A 130 -2.34 -15.96 -17.99
CA ILE A 130 -3.29 -15.08 -17.32
C ILE A 130 -2.84 -14.85 -15.90
N SER A 131 -3.28 -13.73 -15.31
CA SER A 131 -3.11 -13.48 -13.88
C SER A 131 -4.35 -12.81 -13.31
N ALA A 132 -4.59 -13.04 -12.03
CA ALA A 132 -5.63 -12.36 -11.29
C ALA A 132 -5.06 -11.95 -9.93
N SER A 133 -5.47 -10.79 -9.43
CA SER A 133 -5.08 -10.32 -8.10
C SER A 133 -6.22 -9.57 -7.43
N TYR A 134 -6.20 -9.64 -6.10
CA TYR A 134 -7.02 -8.84 -5.22
C TYR A 134 -6.12 -8.04 -4.28
N SER A 135 -6.44 -6.77 -4.09
CA SER A 135 -5.74 -5.93 -3.13
C SER A 135 -6.71 -5.05 -2.35
N GLN A 136 -6.31 -4.72 -1.13
CA GLN A 136 -7.03 -3.78 -0.28
C GLN A 136 -6.05 -2.96 0.54
N SER A 137 -6.38 -1.68 0.74
CA SER A 137 -5.77 -0.86 1.78
C SER A 137 -6.87 -0.27 2.67
N ARG A 138 -6.62 -0.24 3.99
CA ARG A 138 -7.59 0.21 4.98
C ARG A 138 -6.92 1.05 6.06
N LEU A 139 -7.51 2.20 6.33
CA LEU A 139 -7.13 3.11 7.40
C LEU A 139 -8.06 2.90 8.60
N TYR A 140 -7.48 2.75 9.79
CA TYR A 140 -8.20 2.66 11.05
C TYR A 140 -7.97 3.96 11.84
N SER A 141 -8.99 4.80 11.92
CA SER A 141 -8.92 6.05 12.68
C SER A 141 -9.94 6.04 13.81
N LYS A 142 -9.64 6.80 14.87
CA LYS A 142 -10.61 7.07 15.93
C LYS A 142 -11.77 7.88 15.36
N THR A 143 -12.96 7.68 15.92
CA THR A 143 -14.15 8.47 15.56
C THR A 143 -13.89 9.95 15.81
N GLY A 144 -14.19 10.81 14.83
CA GLY A 144 -13.99 12.26 14.93
C GLY A 144 -12.57 12.75 14.57
N SER A 145 -11.60 11.85 14.26
CA SER A 145 -10.26 12.26 13.83
C SER A 145 -10.21 12.79 12.40
N LEU A 146 -11.09 12.32 11.55
CA LEU A 146 -11.15 12.65 10.12
C LEU A 146 -12.58 13.03 9.72
N SER A 147 -12.71 13.80 8.65
CA SER A 147 -14.02 14.16 8.09
C SER A 147 -14.73 12.92 7.55
N GLU A 148 -16.06 12.98 7.46
CA GLU A 148 -16.90 11.89 6.97
C GLU A 148 -16.55 11.46 5.54
N ASN A 149 -16.11 12.40 4.69
CA ASN A 149 -15.70 12.14 3.31
C ASN A 149 -14.25 11.63 3.19
N SER A 150 -13.53 11.46 4.31
CA SER A 150 -12.17 10.94 4.30
C SER A 150 -12.12 9.47 3.91
N TYR A 151 -10.97 9.06 3.39
CA TYR A 151 -10.69 7.69 2.99
C TYR A 151 -10.81 6.72 4.16
N ARG A 152 -11.52 5.61 3.97
CA ARG A 152 -11.63 4.49 4.90
C ARG A 152 -10.91 3.25 4.37
N TYR A 153 -11.28 2.77 3.19
CA TYR A 153 -10.58 1.69 2.49
C TYR A 153 -10.80 1.77 0.97
N ALA A 154 -9.90 1.11 0.24
CA ALA A 154 -10.09 0.84 -1.18
C ALA A 154 -9.72 -0.61 -1.49
N GLN A 155 -10.39 -1.15 -2.49
CA GLN A 155 -10.22 -2.51 -2.99
C GLN A 155 -10.01 -2.48 -4.49
N TYR A 156 -9.17 -3.39 -4.99
CA TYR A 156 -8.98 -3.63 -6.42
C TYR A 156 -9.03 -5.11 -6.72
N ILE A 157 -9.74 -5.45 -7.79
CA ILE A 157 -9.70 -6.76 -8.44
C ILE A 157 -9.13 -6.51 -9.83
N VAL A 158 -8.08 -7.24 -10.19
CA VAL A 158 -7.42 -7.11 -11.49
C VAL A 158 -7.34 -8.47 -12.13
N GLY A 159 -7.69 -8.53 -13.40
CA GLY A 159 -7.51 -9.70 -14.26
C GLY A 159 -6.72 -9.32 -15.50
N ASN A 160 -5.68 -10.09 -15.83
CA ASN A 160 -4.78 -9.82 -16.95
C ASN A 160 -4.67 -11.04 -17.85
N ALA A 161 -4.52 -10.81 -19.17
CA ALA A 161 -4.13 -11.79 -20.15
C ALA A 161 -2.95 -11.27 -20.98
N PHE A 162 -1.90 -12.06 -21.12
CA PHE A 162 -0.70 -11.69 -21.88
C PHE A 162 -0.36 -12.74 -22.92
N TYR A 163 0.03 -12.27 -24.11
CA TYR A 163 0.47 -13.10 -25.19
C TYR A 163 1.82 -12.60 -25.76
N ASN A 164 2.83 -13.45 -25.72
CA ASN A 164 4.16 -13.20 -26.29
C ASN A 164 4.12 -13.52 -27.80
N LEU A 165 4.09 -12.46 -28.62
CA LEU A 165 4.12 -12.58 -30.09
C LEU A 165 5.47 -13.13 -30.55
N THR A 166 6.55 -12.57 -30.00
CA THR A 166 7.95 -13.00 -30.17
C THR A 166 8.63 -13.04 -28.80
N PRO A 167 9.89 -13.53 -28.68
CA PRO A 167 10.65 -13.43 -27.44
C PRO A 167 10.75 -11.98 -26.91
N ASP A 168 10.77 -11.00 -27.81
CA ASP A 168 10.98 -9.60 -27.47
C ASP A 168 9.69 -8.75 -27.52
N CYS A 169 8.57 -9.30 -28.03
CA CYS A 169 7.32 -8.57 -28.18
C CYS A 169 6.16 -9.26 -27.48
N SER A 170 5.48 -8.55 -26.60
CA SER A 170 4.28 -9.03 -25.92
C SER A 170 3.12 -8.03 -26.02
N ILE A 171 1.91 -8.57 -26.05
CA ILE A 171 0.66 -7.81 -25.92
C ILE A 171 -0.06 -8.23 -24.64
N GLY A 172 -0.77 -7.30 -24.03
CA GLY A 172 -1.50 -7.53 -22.80
C GLY A 172 -2.84 -6.82 -22.80
N LEU A 173 -3.81 -7.44 -22.15
CA LEU A 173 -5.11 -6.87 -21.84
C LEU A 173 -5.35 -7.00 -20.34
N GLU A 174 -5.82 -5.93 -19.72
CA GLU A 174 -6.14 -5.87 -18.30
C GLU A 174 -7.54 -5.32 -18.10
N TYR A 175 -8.29 -5.96 -17.21
CA TYR A 175 -9.50 -5.44 -16.62
C TYR A 175 -9.26 -5.17 -15.14
N LEU A 176 -9.61 -3.97 -14.68
CA LEU A 176 -9.48 -3.53 -13.31
C LEU A 176 -10.85 -3.05 -12.80
N TYR A 177 -11.30 -3.61 -11.68
CA TYR A 177 -12.39 -3.12 -10.88
C TYR A 177 -11.86 -2.51 -9.59
N GLY A 178 -12.24 -1.27 -9.30
CA GLY A 178 -11.89 -0.55 -8.08
C GLY A 178 -13.12 -0.12 -7.30
N ARG A 179 -13.07 -0.25 -5.97
CA ARG A 179 -14.06 0.28 -5.03
C ARG A 179 -13.35 1.05 -3.93
N ARG A 180 -13.84 2.23 -3.60
CA ARG A 180 -13.42 3.02 -2.46
C ARG A 180 -14.60 3.30 -1.54
N SER A 181 -14.40 3.19 -0.23
CA SER A 181 -15.35 3.58 0.81
C SER A 181 -14.77 4.71 1.66
N ASN A 182 -15.60 5.67 2.00
CA ASN A 182 -15.28 6.78 2.88
C ASN A 182 -15.71 6.47 4.34
N MET A 183 -15.38 7.35 5.29
CA MET A 183 -15.73 7.17 6.71
C MET A 183 -17.24 7.17 6.95
N ASN A 184 -18.01 7.93 6.19
CA ASN A 184 -19.49 7.94 6.18
C ASN A 184 -20.11 6.69 5.54
N ARG A 185 -19.28 5.72 5.08
CA ARG A 185 -19.68 4.49 4.37
C ARG A 185 -20.26 4.70 2.96
N GLU A 186 -20.15 5.90 2.42
CA GLU A 186 -20.39 6.11 1.00
C GLU A 186 -19.31 5.44 0.17
N ASP A 187 -19.74 4.76 -0.89
CA ASP A 187 -18.88 3.97 -1.78
C ASP A 187 -18.86 4.58 -3.18
N GLY A 188 -17.67 4.64 -3.74
CA GLY A 188 -17.42 4.89 -5.16
C GLY A 188 -16.80 3.66 -5.82
N GLN A 189 -17.15 3.40 -7.07
CA GLN A 189 -16.59 2.31 -7.85
C GLN A 189 -16.20 2.78 -9.25
N ALA A 190 -15.21 2.11 -9.83
CA ALA A 190 -14.71 2.38 -11.16
C ALA A 190 -14.28 1.09 -11.85
N ASN A 191 -14.45 1.08 -13.17
CA ASN A 191 -13.98 0.00 -14.05
C ASN A 191 -13.00 0.60 -15.04
N ARG A 192 -11.94 -0.16 -15.37
CA ARG A 192 -10.92 0.25 -16.34
C ARG A 192 -10.47 -0.93 -17.17
N ILE A 193 -10.32 -0.70 -18.47
CA ILE A 193 -9.68 -1.62 -19.39
C ILE A 193 -8.39 -0.96 -19.89
N ASN A 194 -7.28 -1.68 -19.81
CA ASN A 194 -5.99 -1.27 -20.33
C ASN A 194 -5.54 -2.29 -21.39
N ALA A 195 -4.94 -1.78 -22.47
CA ALA A 195 -4.20 -2.58 -23.45
C ALA A 195 -2.75 -2.15 -23.45
N MET A 196 -1.85 -3.11 -23.62
CA MET A 196 -0.40 -2.88 -23.63
C MET A 196 0.24 -3.60 -24.81
N ILE A 197 1.21 -2.96 -25.43
CA ILE A 197 2.19 -3.58 -26.32
C ILE A 197 3.56 -3.25 -25.71
N GLN A 198 4.39 -4.25 -25.50
CA GLN A 198 5.75 -4.09 -24.97
C GLN A 198 6.73 -4.74 -25.94
N TYR A 199 7.78 -3.99 -26.26
CA TYR A 199 8.92 -4.48 -27.04
C TYR A 199 10.22 -4.25 -26.25
N ASN A 200 11.03 -5.29 -26.12
CA ASN A 200 12.33 -5.27 -25.44
C ASN A 200 13.41 -5.31 -26.54
N PHE A 201 14.35 -4.40 -26.50
CA PHE A 201 15.48 -4.30 -27.46
C PHE A 201 16.82 -4.27 -26.72
#